data_75fd3b3bbb6113c9414254adb378e11f
#
_entry.id   75fd3b3bbb6113c9414254adb378e11f
#
_cell.length_a   1.000
_cell.length_b   1.000
_cell.length_c   1.000
_cell.angle_alpha   90.00
_cell.angle_beta   90.00
_cell.angle_gamma   90.00
#
_symmetry.space_group_name_H-M   'P 1'
#
loop_
_entity.id
_entity.type
_entity.pdbx_description
1 polymer ?
#
loop_
_entity_poly.entity_id
_entity_poly.type
_entity_poly.pdbx_seq_one_letter_code
_entity_poly.pdbx_strand_id
1 'polypeptide(L)'
;MPRNLSRIFLVLLALGLTASCTREPENAPPDMLQHVPADTPYVFVAGKRLPDGLRARLADHYAAQLAVQRAALLKVRTQLQASDEVAAATREAGDYFHVLDALLAEFEGRETADALRELGIEPVARSVVYGIGILPALRIEIADAARLDALLDRVAERAGLSVARSSLGEQAYRRIDLGGVDLVLSVTQTHLVAGLLTDAMFDRHLPLLLGQQAPARSLAASGEIDAMIKRHGFTGYGEGFVKLHDLTGILLGKGSGLNAEVMQALGAEPIALTTGCGALAETMTAAMPRLVMGITRADDQQVVTRGVWESTPAVAQYLGKLAAPVPGVGATYDGLLAVGLGIELPQLRNALDALLRHLIAAGSACEWVDRDGLEAMIPQLSLALGPMTAGLKGFNLKIDDVELDPDTLEPRNVRASLLAAIDDPRGLLALGAMFSPGLAALEIPADGSFVDLPQDLGLEDKTPPLKVAVRDRALLLLAGADDAGPDDWPRDAGTAAPTPLFAIDYGLLLLVERFGDLSERAATQLRSQGEIEMAEELTDQVAGFRQQARLFERQRVTLHASAEGLVMDQVMELR
;
A
#
# COMPACT_ATOMS: atom_id res chain seq x y z
N MET A 1 -22.48 -13.13 5.33
CA MET A 1 -22.25 -12.26 4.16
C MET A 1 -22.15 -13.14 2.94
N PRO A 2 -22.88 -12.91 1.87
CA PRO A 2 -22.65 -13.65 0.64
C PRO A 2 -21.18 -13.41 0.21
N ARG A 3 -20.45 -14.50 0.03
CA ARG A 3 -19.03 -14.53 -0.39
C ARG A 3 -18.72 -13.69 -1.64
N ASN A 4 -19.73 -13.25 -2.34
CA ASN A 4 -19.62 -12.53 -3.61
C ASN A 4 -19.32 -11.03 -3.46
N LEU A 5 -19.73 -10.37 -2.37
CA LEU A 5 -19.50 -8.92 -2.19
C LEU A 5 -18.01 -8.54 -2.07
N SER A 6 -17.20 -9.35 -1.40
CA SER A 6 -15.78 -9.05 -1.22
C SER A 6 -14.97 -9.12 -2.53
N ARG A 7 -15.43 -9.92 -3.50
CA ARG A 7 -14.77 -10.10 -4.79
C ARG A 7 -15.10 -8.99 -5.78
N ILE A 8 -16.34 -8.48 -5.76
CA ILE A 8 -16.77 -7.33 -6.57
C ILE A 8 -16.08 -6.05 -6.09
N PHE A 9 -15.85 -5.92 -4.78
CA PHE A 9 -15.13 -4.80 -4.18
C PHE A 9 -13.69 -4.69 -4.72
N LEU A 10 -13.01 -5.83 -4.93
CA LEU A 10 -11.65 -5.87 -5.51
C LEU A 10 -11.61 -5.42 -6.97
N VAL A 11 -12.60 -5.75 -7.79
CA VAL A 11 -12.63 -5.35 -9.21
C VAL A 11 -12.91 -3.86 -9.35
N LEU A 12 -13.85 -3.30 -8.58
CA LEU A 12 -14.15 -1.86 -8.59
C LEU A 12 -13.04 -1.04 -7.93
N LEU A 13 -12.36 -1.57 -6.91
CA LEU A 13 -11.20 -0.92 -6.28
C LEU A 13 -10.00 -0.89 -7.24
N ALA A 14 -9.77 -1.95 -8.02
CA ALA A 14 -8.71 -1.99 -9.03
C ALA A 14 -8.94 -0.98 -10.17
N LEU A 15 -10.19 -0.74 -10.55
CA LEU A 15 -10.55 0.29 -11.55
C LEU A 15 -10.46 1.72 -10.97
N GLY A 16 -10.71 1.90 -9.68
CA GLY A 16 -10.68 3.22 -9.02
C GLY A 16 -9.29 3.75 -8.66
N LEU A 17 -8.30 2.87 -8.50
CA LEU A 17 -6.93 3.25 -8.09
C LEU A 17 -6.07 3.85 -9.23
N THR A 18 -6.56 3.89 -10.47
CA THR A 18 -5.81 4.36 -11.63
C THR A 18 -6.13 5.80 -12.07
N ALA A 19 -6.97 6.53 -11.32
CA ALA A 19 -7.45 7.83 -11.78
C ALA A 19 -6.71 9.00 -11.13
N SER A 20 -5.99 9.79 -11.92
CA SER A 20 -5.51 11.12 -11.57
C SER A 20 -5.37 12.06 -12.78
N CYS A 21 -6.05 13.16 -12.75
CA CYS A 21 -5.70 14.57 -12.97
C CYS A 21 -5.65 15.21 -14.36
N THR A 22 -6.33 16.36 -14.51
CA THR A 22 -6.04 17.43 -15.48
C THR A 22 -6.59 18.80 -15.02
N ARG A 23 -6.05 19.91 -15.54
CA ARG A 23 -6.11 21.26 -15.01
C ARG A 23 -7.34 22.06 -15.47
N GLU A 24 -8.07 22.65 -14.53
CA GLU A 24 -8.93 23.82 -14.68
C GLU A 24 -8.88 24.70 -13.42
N PRO A 25 -9.41 25.95 -13.40
CA PRO A 25 -8.94 26.98 -12.50
C PRO A 25 -9.09 26.69 -11.02
N GLU A 26 -8.25 27.32 -10.30
CA GLU A 26 -7.62 27.07 -9.02
C GLU A 26 -8.51 27.08 -7.76
N ASN A 27 -9.83 27.11 -7.78
CA ASN A 27 -10.61 27.26 -6.52
C ASN A 27 -12.07 26.79 -6.52
N ALA A 28 -12.50 25.86 -7.35
CA ALA A 28 -13.81 25.22 -7.14
C ALA A 28 -13.61 23.82 -6.52
N PRO A 29 -14.35 23.46 -5.45
CA PRO A 29 -14.40 22.08 -5.02
C PRO A 29 -14.82 21.22 -6.21
N PRO A 30 -14.26 20.00 -6.37
CA PRO A 30 -14.62 19.15 -7.50
C PRO A 30 -16.15 19.01 -7.53
N ASP A 31 -16.76 19.31 -8.67
CA ASP A 31 -18.21 19.24 -8.88
C ASP A 31 -18.77 17.87 -8.44
N MET A 32 -17.94 16.82 -8.57
CA MET A 32 -18.25 15.45 -8.18
C MET A 32 -18.57 15.26 -6.70
N LEU A 33 -17.97 16.04 -5.77
CA LEU A 33 -18.23 15.92 -4.32
C LEU A 33 -19.62 16.40 -3.91
N GLN A 34 -20.34 17.11 -4.77
CA GLN A 34 -21.74 17.50 -4.54
C GLN A 34 -22.67 16.29 -4.53
N HIS A 35 -22.27 15.20 -5.20
CA HIS A 35 -23.05 13.97 -5.29
C HIS A 35 -22.69 12.95 -4.20
N VAL A 36 -21.64 13.20 -3.42
CA VAL A 36 -21.17 12.29 -2.37
C VAL A 36 -21.87 12.61 -1.07
N PRO A 37 -22.54 11.65 -0.40
CA PRO A 37 -23.12 11.86 0.93
C PRO A 37 -22.05 12.20 1.98
N ALA A 38 -22.34 13.14 2.89
CA ALA A 38 -21.41 13.55 3.94
C ALA A 38 -21.12 12.44 4.98
N ASP A 39 -22.02 11.46 5.11
CA ASP A 39 -21.91 10.31 6.00
C ASP A 39 -21.24 9.09 5.33
N THR A 40 -20.65 9.29 4.13
CA THR A 40 -19.88 8.21 3.47
C THR A 40 -18.77 7.70 4.39
N PRO A 41 -18.62 6.36 4.54
CA PRO A 41 -17.58 5.80 5.39
C PRO A 41 -16.19 5.79 4.73
N TYR A 42 -16.14 5.98 3.42
CA TYR A 42 -14.89 6.12 2.67
C TYR A 42 -15.09 6.96 1.41
N VAL A 43 -14.04 7.67 1.03
CA VAL A 43 -13.96 8.42 -0.23
C VAL A 43 -12.52 8.51 -0.70
N PHE A 44 -12.34 8.43 -2.01
CA PHE A 44 -11.09 8.76 -2.70
C PHE A 44 -11.45 9.68 -3.88
N VAL A 45 -10.85 10.85 -3.93
CA VAL A 45 -11.14 11.87 -4.93
C VAL A 45 -9.86 12.35 -5.62
N ALA A 46 -9.84 12.28 -6.94
CA ALA A 46 -8.88 12.95 -7.80
C ALA A 46 -9.58 14.19 -8.38
N GLY A 47 -9.54 15.29 -7.63
CA GLY A 47 -10.36 16.46 -7.90
C GLY A 47 -9.71 17.47 -8.83
N LYS A 48 -8.40 17.68 -8.70
CA LYS A 48 -7.61 18.58 -9.56
C LYS A 48 -6.88 17.80 -10.64
N ARG A 49 -6.55 18.50 -11.71
CA ARG A 49 -5.75 17.92 -12.80
C ARG A 49 -4.25 18.06 -12.50
N LEU A 50 -3.44 16.99 -12.69
CA LEU A 50 -1.97 17.05 -12.60
C LEU A 50 -1.36 17.97 -13.70
N PRO A 51 -0.14 18.48 -13.52
CA PRO A 51 0.60 19.15 -14.59
C PRO A 51 0.62 18.33 -15.87
N ASP A 52 0.47 18.98 -17.02
CA ASP A 52 0.28 18.28 -18.30
C ASP A 52 1.42 17.32 -18.66
N GLY A 53 2.69 17.71 -18.39
CA GLY A 53 3.85 16.85 -18.63
C GLY A 53 3.80 15.56 -17.81
N LEU A 54 3.55 15.69 -16.51
CA LEU A 54 3.43 14.54 -15.61
C LEU A 54 2.23 13.67 -16.00
N ARG A 55 1.10 14.28 -16.33
CA ARG A 55 -0.10 13.57 -16.74
C ARG A 55 0.12 12.70 -17.98
N ALA A 56 0.78 13.24 -19.01
CA ALA A 56 1.07 12.50 -20.23
C ALA A 56 1.93 11.27 -19.94
N ARG A 57 3.00 11.43 -19.15
CA ARG A 57 3.90 10.35 -18.73
C ARG A 57 3.16 9.28 -17.91
N LEU A 58 2.33 9.70 -16.97
CA LEU A 58 1.51 8.77 -16.16
C LEU A 58 0.48 8.03 -17.02
N ALA A 59 -0.16 8.70 -18.00
CA ALA A 59 -1.15 8.08 -18.87
C ALA A 59 -0.57 6.92 -19.68
N ASP A 60 0.60 7.09 -20.27
CA ASP A 60 1.30 6.02 -20.99
C ASP A 60 1.80 4.93 -20.04
N HIS A 61 2.28 5.31 -18.86
CA HIS A 61 2.69 4.35 -17.83
C HIS A 61 1.51 3.46 -17.38
N TYR A 62 0.34 4.04 -17.11
CA TYR A 62 -0.86 3.27 -16.72
C TYR A 62 -1.38 2.38 -17.83
N ALA A 63 -1.36 2.85 -19.07
CA ALA A 63 -1.76 2.03 -20.21
C ALA A 63 -0.83 0.80 -20.35
N ALA A 64 0.48 0.98 -20.23
CA ALA A 64 1.43 -0.12 -20.27
C ALA A 64 1.31 -1.05 -19.03
N GLN A 65 1.00 -0.49 -17.86
CA GLN A 65 0.76 -1.28 -16.65
C GLN A 65 -0.51 -2.15 -16.76
N LEU A 66 -1.57 -1.67 -17.42
CA LEU A 66 -2.76 -2.46 -17.70
C LEU A 66 -2.44 -3.71 -18.52
N ALA A 67 -1.50 -3.63 -19.48
CA ALA A 67 -1.05 -4.79 -20.24
C ALA A 67 -0.36 -5.85 -19.37
N VAL A 68 0.50 -5.42 -18.43
CA VAL A 68 1.15 -6.32 -17.45
C VAL A 68 0.11 -6.96 -16.52
N GLN A 69 -0.81 -6.15 -15.99
CA GLN A 69 -1.89 -6.66 -15.13
C GLN A 69 -2.83 -7.62 -15.87
N ARG A 70 -3.11 -7.33 -17.15
CA ARG A 70 -3.88 -8.23 -18.02
C ARG A 70 -3.22 -9.61 -18.12
N ALA A 71 -1.92 -9.66 -18.38
CA ALA A 71 -1.18 -10.92 -18.44
C ALA A 71 -1.24 -11.71 -17.12
N ALA A 72 -1.03 -11.02 -15.99
CA ALA A 72 -1.13 -11.62 -14.66
C ALA A 72 -2.54 -12.16 -14.35
N LEU A 73 -3.59 -11.41 -14.69
CA LEU A 73 -4.98 -11.85 -14.50
C LEU A 73 -5.34 -13.07 -15.36
N LEU A 74 -4.87 -13.13 -16.60
CA LEU A 74 -5.06 -14.29 -17.48
C LEU A 74 -4.37 -15.55 -16.91
N LYS A 75 -3.19 -15.39 -16.32
CA LYS A 75 -2.44 -16.46 -15.65
C LYS A 75 -3.19 -16.98 -14.42
N VAL A 76 -3.58 -16.08 -13.50
CA VAL A 76 -4.37 -16.44 -12.31
C VAL A 76 -5.67 -17.17 -12.72
N ARG A 77 -6.36 -16.71 -13.74
CA ARG A 77 -7.53 -17.38 -14.30
C ARG A 77 -7.23 -18.82 -14.74
N THR A 78 -6.15 -19.02 -15.49
CA THR A 78 -5.76 -20.36 -15.98
C THR A 78 -5.45 -21.30 -14.81
N GLN A 79 -4.74 -20.82 -13.79
CA GLN A 79 -4.45 -21.58 -12.55
C GLN A 79 -5.74 -21.93 -11.79
N LEU A 80 -6.68 -20.98 -11.65
CA LEU A 80 -7.97 -21.21 -11.01
C LEU A 80 -8.82 -22.26 -11.75
N GLN A 81 -8.76 -22.28 -13.08
CA GLN A 81 -9.48 -23.27 -13.88
C GLN A 81 -8.86 -24.68 -13.80
N ALA A 82 -7.57 -24.79 -13.50
CA ALA A 82 -6.86 -26.06 -13.35
C ALA A 82 -7.07 -26.72 -11.97
N SER A 83 -7.64 -26.02 -10.99
CA SER A 83 -7.87 -26.51 -9.63
C SER A 83 -9.27 -27.14 -9.48
N ASP A 84 -9.34 -28.44 -9.17
CA ASP A 84 -10.61 -29.17 -9.00
C ASP A 84 -11.49 -28.64 -7.85
N GLU A 85 -10.90 -28.13 -6.78
CA GLU A 85 -11.61 -27.51 -5.65
C GLU A 85 -12.24 -26.17 -6.05
N VAL A 86 -11.57 -25.42 -6.91
CA VAL A 86 -12.04 -24.13 -7.41
C VAL A 86 -13.05 -24.33 -8.54
N ALA A 87 -12.97 -25.40 -9.30
CA ALA A 87 -13.91 -25.71 -10.41
C ALA A 87 -15.37 -25.85 -9.93
N ALA A 88 -15.59 -26.22 -8.65
CA ALA A 88 -16.94 -26.22 -8.06
C ALA A 88 -17.40 -24.78 -7.68
N ALA A 89 -16.53 -23.97 -7.11
CA ALA A 89 -16.80 -22.56 -6.80
C ALA A 89 -16.84 -21.67 -8.06
N THR A 90 -16.13 -22.07 -9.12
CA THR A 90 -16.07 -21.36 -10.41
C THR A 90 -17.35 -21.57 -11.22
N ARG A 91 -18.08 -22.68 -11.02
CA ARG A 91 -19.40 -22.87 -11.64
C ARG A 91 -20.46 -21.92 -11.10
N GLU A 92 -20.36 -21.52 -9.82
CA GLU A 92 -21.20 -20.44 -9.24
C GLU A 92 -20.71 -19.03 -9.64
N ALA A 93 -19.43 -18.89 -10.00
CA ALA A 93 -18.79 -17.65 -10.41
C ALA A 93 -18.63 -17.52 -11.95
N GLY A 94 -19.21 -18.45 -12.74
CA GLY A 94 -19.01 -18.55 -14.19
C GLY A 94 -19.22 -17.23 -14.94
N ASP A 95 -20.26 -16.50 -14.60
CA ASP A 95 -20.61 -15.23 -15.28
C ASP A 95 -19.55 -14.13 -15.04
N TYR A 96 -18.87 -14.12 -13.89
CA TYR A 96 -17.84 -13.11 -13.60
C TYR A 96 -16.56 -13.31 -14.43
N PHE A 97 -16.17 -14.56 -14.70
CA PHE A 97 -15.02 -14.83 -15.55
C PHE A 97 -15.29 -14.43 -17.01
N HIS A 98 -16.53 -14.59 -17.49
CA HIS A 98 -16.90 -14.11 -18.83
C HIS A 98 -16.81 -12.59 -18.96
N VAL A 99 -17.19 -11.84 -17.91
CA VAL A 99 -17.04 -10.38 -17.88
C VAL A 99 -15.57 -9.98 -17.89
N LEU A 100 -14.75 -10.64 -17.05
CA LEU A 100 -13.31 -10.39 -17.00
C LEU A 100 -12.66 -10.68 -18.34
N ASP A 101 -12.98 -11.82 -18.97
CA ASP A 101 -12.46 -12.19 -20.29
C ASP A 101 -12.86 -11.20 -21.38
N ALA A 102 -14.11 -10.75 -21.36
CA ALA A 102 -14.61 -9.76 -22.31
C ALA A 102 -13.87 -8.43 -22.16
N LEU A 103 -13.65 -7.97 -20.92
CA LEU A 103 -12.87 -6.77 -20.63
C LEU A 103 -11.41 -6.93 -21.05
N LEU A 104 -10.74 -8.01 -20.67
CA LEU A 104 -9.35 -8.25 -21.01
C LEU A 104 -9.12 -8.34 -22.53
N ALA A 105 -10.12 -8.82 -23.29
CA ALA A 105 -10.07 -8.86 -24.73
C ALA A 105 -10.16 -7.46 -25.38
N GLU A 106 -10.93 -6.52 -24.78
CA GLU A 106 -10.98 -5.13 -25.24
C GLU A 106 -9.67 -4.35 -25.00
N PHE A 107 -8.89 -4.75 -23.98
CA PHE A 107 -7.59 -4.15 -23.69
C PHE A 107 -6.42 -4.80 -24.43
N GLU A 108 -6.65 -5.84 -25.23
CA GLU A 108 -5.58 -6.50 -25.98
C GLU A 108 -4.95 -5.56 -27.00
N GLY A 109 -3.60 -5.43 -26.96
CA GLY A 109 -2.85 -4.53 -27.84
C GLY A 109 -3.03 -3.04 -27.56
N ARG A 110 -3.66 -2.65 -26.44
CA ARG A 110 -3.90 -1.25 -26.07
C ARG A 110 -2.98 -0.81 -24.94
N GLU A 111 -1.71 -0.57 -25.28
CA GLU A 111 -0.62 -0.29 -24.34
C GLU A 111 -0.26 1.21 -24.28
N THR A 112 -1.04 2.06 -24.96
CA THR A 112 -0.81 3.51 -24.98
C THR A 112 -2.04 4.28 -24.50
N ALA A 113 -1.82 5.49 -23.99
CA ALA A 113 -2.89 6.38 -23.57
C ALA A 113 -3.91 6.66 -24.70
N ASP A 114 -3.43 6.86 -25.92
CA ASP A 114 -4.30 7.13 -27.07
C ASP A 114 -5.15 5.91 -27.43
N ALA A 115 -4.61 4.70 -27.34
CA ALA A 115 -5.39 3.48 -27.57
C ALA A 115 -6.51 3.29 -26.53
N LEU A 116 -6.31 3.74 -25.27
CA LEU A 116 -7.37 3.76 -24.28
C LEU A 116 -8.41 4.85 -24.57
N ARG A 117 -8.00 6.02 -25.05
CA ARG A 117 -8.93 7.09 -25.48
C ARG A 117 -9.78 6.67 -26.68
N GLU A 118 -9.27 5.81 -27.55
CA GLU A 118 -10.08 5.20 -28.63
C GLU A 118 -11.22 4.31 -28.10
N LEU A 119 -11.10 3.80 -26.87
CA LEU A 119 -12.18 3.11 -26.16
C LEU A 119 -13.14 4.06 -25.42
N GLY A 120 -12.86 5.35 -25.43
CA GLY A 120 -13.60 6.35 -24.64
C GLY A 120 -13.09 6.52 -23.21
N ILE A 121 -11.97 5.88 -22.85
CA ILE A 121 -11.37 5.91 -21.51
C ILE A 121 -10.33 7.01 -21.45
N GLU A 122 -10.39 7.91 -20.43
CA GLU A 122 -9.29 8.81 -20.09
C GLU A 122 -8.39 8.13 -19.05
N PRO A 123 -7.13 7.81 -19.37
CA PRO A 123 -6.26 7.02 -18.47
C PRO A 123 -5.94 7.72 -17.15
N VAL A 124 -5.90 9.05 -17.17
CA VAL A 124 -5.60 9.89 -16.00
C VAL A 124 -6.74 10.87 -15.80
N ALA A 125 -7.89 10.36 -15.38
CA ALA A 125 -9.15 11.06 -15.27
C ALA A 125 -9.39 11.65 -13.88
N ARG A 126 -10.10 12.77 -13.78
CA ARG A 126 -10.70 13.16 -12.50
C ARG A 126 -11.76 12.13 -12.11
N SER A 127 -11.80 11.80 -10.82
CA SER A 127 -12.72 10.77 -10.35
C SER A 127 -13.05 10.94 -8.88
N VAL A 128 -14.15 10.33 -8.46
CA VAL A 128 -14.46 10.09 -7.07
C VAL A 128 -15.02 8.70 -6.88
N VAL A 129 -14.42 7.94 -5.96
CA VAL A 129 -14.94 6.67 -5.46
C VAL A 129 -15.44 6.91 -4.04
N TYR A 130 -16.66 6.48 -3.72
CA TYR A 130 -17.27 6.74 -2.41
C TYR A 130 -18.28 5.66 -2.03
N GLY A 131 -18.72 5.68 -0.78
CA GLY A 131 -19.78 4.79 -0.31
C GLY A 131 -21.15 5.44 -0.36
N ILE A 132 -22.12 4.74 -0.94
CA ILE A 132 -23.55 4.94 -0.64
C ILE A 132 -23.86 3.92 0.49
N GLY A 133 -23.73 4.37 1.74
CA GLY A 133 -23.47 3.44 2.83
C GLY A 133 -22.14 2.72 2.59
N ILE A 134 -22.12 1.40 2.75
CA ILE A 134 -20.95 0.57 2.40
C ILE A 134 -20.87 0.19 0.92
N LEU A 135 -21.94 0.44 0.14
CA LEU A 135 -21.96 0.07 -1.29
C LEU A 135 -21.14 1.07 -2.11
N PRO A 136 -20.21 0.58 -2.95
CA PRO A 136 -19.34 1.47 -3.72
C PRO A 136 -20.09 2.17 -4.85
N ALA A 137 -19.73 3.43 -5.05
CA ALA A 137 -20.12 4.25 -6.18
C ALA A 137 -18.88 4.95 -6.74
N LEU A 138 -18.88 5.19 -8.04
CA LEU A 138 -17.80 5.80 -8.81
C LEU A 138 -18.38 6.86 -9.73
N ARG A 139 -17.71 8.01 -9.83
CA ARG A 139 -17.86 8.96 -10.93
C ARG A 139 -16.48 9.23 -11.50
N ILE A 140 -16.30 9.05 -12.80
CA ILE A 140 -15.01 9.20 -13.47
C ILE A 140 -15.20 9.93 -14.80
N GLU A 141 -14.33 10.90 -15.10
CA GLU A 141 -14.28 11.55 -16.41
C GLU A 141 -13.94 10.54 -17.50
N ILE A 142 -14.50 10.76 -18.68
CA ILE A 142 -14.29 9.90 -19.84
C ILE A 142 -13.77 10.72 -21.02
N ALA A 143 -13.06 10.06 -21.92
CA ALA A 143 -12.55 10.71 -23.13
C ALA A 143 -13.64 10.91 -24.20
N ASP A 144 -14.54 9.92 -24.37
CA ASP A 144 -15.60 9.95 -25.37
C ASP A 144 -16.78 9.07 -24.93
N ALA A 145 -17.96 9.69 -24.81
CA ALA A 145 -19.15 9.01 -24.32
C ALA A 145 -19.66 7.91 -25.28
N ALA A 146 -19.65 8.17 -26.60
CA ALA A 146 -20.17 7.22 -27.56
C ALA A 146 -19.26 5.98 -27.70
N ARG A 147 -17.93 6.19 -27.65
CA ARG A 147 -16.96 5.10 -27.69
C ARG A 147 -17.03 4.24 -26.43
N LEU A 148 -17.15 4.87 -25.25
CA LEU A 148 -17.29 4.13 -23.99
C LEU A 148 -18.61 3.36 -23.93
N ASP A 149 -19.70 3.95 -24.40
CA ASP A 149 -21.01 3.30 -24.49
C ASP A 149 -20.95 2.04 -25.37
N ALA A 150 -20.31 2.17 -26.54
CA ALA A 150 -20.07 1.04 -27.44
C ALA A 150 -19.12 -0.03 -26.83
N LEU A 151 -18.12 0.36 -26.06
CA LEU A 151 -17.26 -0.57 -25.33
C LEU A 151 -18.08 -1.40 -24.34
N LEU A 152 -18.91 -0.75 -23.50
CA LEU A 152 -19.76 -1.42 -22.53
C LEU A 152 -20.73 -2.41 -23.19
N ASP A 153 -21.24 -2.07 -24.37
CA ASP A 153 -22.12 -2.96 -25.13
C ASP A 153 -21.38 -4.19 -25.64
N ARG A 154 -20.19 -4.02 -26.24
CA ARG A 154 -19.37 -5.15 -26.71
C ARG A 154 -18.95 -6.07 -25.56
N VAL A 155 -18.59 -5.50 -24.40
CA VAL A 155 -18.25 -6.29 -23.21
C VAL A 155 -19.46 -7.09 -22.73
N ALA A 156 -20.63 -6.46 -22.64
CA ALA A 156 -21.87 -7.13 -22.23
C ALA A 156 -22.27 -8.25 -23.18
N GLU A 157 -22.23 -8.01 -24.51
CA GLU A 157 -22.52 -9.00 -25.52
C GLU A 157 -21.55 -10.19 -25.49
N ARG A 158 -20.25 -9.91 -25.42
CA ARG A 158 -19.20 -10.94 -25.35
C ARG A 158 -19.28 -11.78 -24.09
N ALA A 159 -19.62 -11.15 -22.96
CA ALA A 159 -19.79 -11.82 -21.68
C ALA A 159 -21.13 -12.58 -21.55
N GLY A 160 -22.06 -12.40 -22.51
CA GLY A 160 -23.40 -12.97 -22.44
C GLY A 160 -24.27 -12.38 -21.32
N LEU A 161 -23.97 -11.14 -20.87
CA LEU A 161 -24.68 -10.50 -19.77
C LEU A 161 -26.09 -10.08 -20.18
N SER A 162 -27.06 -10.34 -19.31
CA SER A 162 -28.39 -9.76 -19.41
C SER A 162 -28.37 -8.32 -18.86
N VAL A 163 -28.38 -7.35 -19.77
CA VAL A 163 -28.35 -5.92 -19.42
C VAL A 163 -29.71 -5.30 -19.66
N ALA A 164 -30.39 -4.90 -18.59
CA ALA A 164 -31.61 -4.11 -18.70
C ALA A 164 -31.24 -2.64 -18.94
N ARG A 165 -31.77 -2.04 -20.01
CA ARG A 165 -31.60 -0.61 -20.32
C ARG A 165 -32.85 0.14 -19.94
N SER A 166 -32.67 1.24 -19.23
CA SER A 166 -33.76 2.12 -18.77
C SER A 166 -33.28 3.56 -18.72
N SER A 167 -34.17 4.46 -18.35
CA SER A 167 -33.84 5.86 -18.13
C SER A 167 -34.55 6.42 -16.90
N LEU A 168 -33.88 7.37 -16.24
CA LEU A 168 -34.48 8.20 -15.22
C LEU A 168 -34.45 9.65 -15.75
N GLY A 169 -35.62 10.18 -16.08
CA GLY A 169 -35.69 11.41 -16.89
C GLY A 169 -34.99 11.21 -18.24
N GLU A 170 -34.08 12.11 -18.58
CA GLU A 170 -33.31 12.05 -19.83
C GLU A 170 -32.04 11.19 -19.72
N GLN A 171 -31.66 10.74 -18.52
CA GLN A 171 -30.42 10.03 -18.27
C GLN A 171 -30.63 8.51 -18.42
N ALA A 172 -30.03 7.93 -19.47
CA ALA A 172 -30.02 6.50 -19.70
C ALA A 172 -29.08 5.78 -18.73
N TYR A 173 -29.44 4.57 -18.33
CA TYR A 173 -28.59 3.70 -17.54
C TYR A 173 -28.78 2.23 -17.91
N ARG A 174 -27.76 1.45 -17.60
CA ARG A 174 -27.74 -0.01 -17.66
C ARG A 174 -27.85 -0.59 -16.26
N ARG A 175 -28.68 -1.60 -16.10
CA ARG A 175 -28.84 -2.38 -14.87
C ARG A 175 -28.42 -3.81 -15.14
N ILE A 176 -27.53 -4.35 -14.33
CA ILE A 176 -27.03 -5.73 -14.38
C ILE A 176 -27.31 -6.33 -13.00
N ASP A 177 -28.20 -7.33 -12.98
CA ASP A 177 -28.54 -8.06 -11.76
C ASP A 177 -27.39 -9.00 -11.36
N LEU A 178 -26.92 -8.88 -10.12
CA LEU A 178 -25.83 -9.67 -9.53
C LEU A 178 -26.34 -10.59 -8.39
N GLY A 179 -27.63 -10.82 -8.33
CA GLY A 179 -28.26 -11.63 -7.30
C GLY A 179 -28.51 -10.88 -5.98
N GLY A 180 -29.51 -10.00 -5.97
CA GLY A 180 -29.90 -9.17 -4.81
C GLY A 180 -29.18 -7.83 -4.69
N VAL A 181 -28.22 -7.58 -5.57
CA VAL A 181 -27.54 -6.31 -5.76
C VAL A 181 -27.40 -6.05 -7.26
N ASP A 182 -27.73 -4.84 -7.69
CA ASP A 182 -27.62 -4.39 -9.06
C ASP A 182 -26.37 -3.57 -9.28
N LEU A 183 -25.64 -3.85 -10.35
CA LEU A 183 -24.66 -2.91 -10.90
C LEU A 183 -25.39 -1.95 -11.85
N VAL A 184 -25.32 -0.68 -11.53
CA VAL A 184 -25.85 0.41 -12.34
C VAL A 184 -24.70 1.12 -13.06
N LEU A 185 -24.80 1.27 -14.37
CA LEU A 185 -23.84 2.02 -15.20
C LEU A 185 -24.59 3.08 -16.02
N SER A 186 -24.13 4.33 -15.96
CA SER A 186 -24.67 5.42 -16.76
C SER A 186 -23.52 6.23 -17.37
N VAL A 187 -23.53 6.36 -18.68
CA VAL A 187 -22.58 7.18 -19.43
C VAL A 187 -23.25 8.51 -19.72
N THR A 188 -22.70 9.59 -19.17
CA THR A 188 -23.09 10.96 -19.50
C THR A 188 -22.16 11.52 -20.59
N GLN A 189 -22.33 12.76 -21.01
CA GLN A 189 -21.42 13.37 -21.98
C GLN A 189 -19.97 13.48 -21.49
N THR A 190 -19.76 13.53 -20.18
CA THR A 190 -18.45 13.83 -19.57
C THR A 190 -17.98 12.77 -18.57
N HIS A 191 -18.88 11.94 -18.05
CA HIS A 191 -18.56 11.00 -16.97
C HIS A 191 -19.21 9.65 -17.17
N LEU A 192 -18.52 8.61 -16.70
CA LEU A 192 -19.13 7.34 -16.34
C LEU A 192 -19.55 7.42 -14.86
N VAL A 193 -20.78 7.07 -14.59
CA VAL A 193 -21.31 6.84 -13.24
C VAL A 193 -21.56 5.36 -13.08
N ALA A 194 -20.97 4.76 -12.05
CA ALA A 194 -21.15 3.35 -11.70
C ALA A 194 -21.46 3.21 -10.23
N GLY A 195 -22.26 2.23 -9.84
CA GLY A 195 -22.50 1.97 -8.43
C GLY A 195 -23.33 0.71 -8.21
N LEU A 196 -23.25 0.21 -6.98
CA LEU A 196 -24.05 -0.92 -6.54
C LEU A 196 -25.27 -0.43 -5.76
N LEU A 197 -26.43 -0.98 -6.04
CA LEU A 197 -27.67 -0.75 -5.33
C LEU A 197 -28.32 -2.10 -5.02
N THR A 198 -28.96 -2.22 -3.85
CA THR A 198 -29.80 -3.39 -3.55
C THR A 198 -31.16 -3.23 -4.19
N ASP A 199 -31.86 -4.32 -4.52
CA ASP A 199 -33.22 -4.27 -5.03
C ASP A 199 -34.16 -3.45 -4.14
N ALA A 200 -34.04 -3.60 -2.82
CA ALA A 200 -34.88 -2.90 -1.85
C ALA A 200 -34.65 -1.37 -1.84
N MET A 201 -33.48 -0.90 -2.31
CA MET A 201 -33.09 0.52 -2.29
C MET A 201 -33.09 1.14 -3.69
N PHE A 202 -33.33 0.34 -4.73
CA PHE A 202 -33.11 0.75 -6.12
C PHE A 202 -33.83 2.05 -6.46
N ASP A 203 -35.15 2.08 -6.35
CA ASP A 203 -35.95 3.25 -6.74
C ASP A 203 -35.64 4.50 -5.91
N ARG A 204 -35.24 4.32 -4.64
CA ARG A 204 -34.96 5.41 -3.73
C ARG A 204 -33.56 6.00 -3.94
N HIS A 205 -32.56 5.18 -4.22
CA HIS A 205 -31.17 5.63 -4.29
C HIS A 205 -30.62 5.76 -5.73
N LEU A 206 -31.33 5.25 -6.73
CA LEU A 206 -30.98 5.49 -8.12
C LEU A 206 -30.87 6.97 -8.48
N PRO A 207 -31.82 7.86 -8.07
CA PRO A 207 -31.70 9.31 -8.34
C PRO A 207 -30.47 9.92 -7.68
N LEU A 208 -30.09 9.44 -6.48
CA LEU A 208 -28.88 9.88 -5.77
C LEU A 208 -27.60 9.42 -6.51
N LEU A 209 -27.52 8.14 -6.91
CA LEU A 209 -26.40 7.59 -7.65
C LEU A 209 -26.21 8.31 -8.97
N LEU A 210 -27.29 8.52 -9.74
CA LEU A 210 -27.24 9.21 -11.02
C LEU A 210 -27.01 10.73 -10.89
N GLY A 211 -27.15 11.30 -9.68
CA GLY A 211 -26.95 12.71 -9.41
C GLY A 211 -28.13 13.60 -9.78
N GLN A 212 -29.30 13.02 -10.01
CA GLN A 212 -30.55 13.76 -10.23
C GLN A 212 -31.16 14.26 -8.91
N GLN A 213 -30.79 13.63 -7.80
CA GLN A 213 -31.11 14.07 -6.45
C GLN A 213 -29.82 14.34 -5.68
N ALA A 214 -29.71 15.48 -5.06
CA ALA A 214 -28.61 15.77 -4.16
C ALA A 214 -28.78 15.00 -2.84
N PRO A 215 -27.68 14.56 -2.18
CA PRO A 215 -27.75 14.02 -0.84
C PRO A 215 -28.24 15.11 0.14
N ALA A 216 -28.87 14.71 1.24
CA ALA A 216 -29.38 15.64 2.26
C ALA A 216 -28.31 16.62 2.75
N ARG A 217 -27.07 16.14 2.84
CA ARG A 217 -25.85 16.94 3.01
C ARG A 217 -24.75 16.29 2.17
N SER A 218 -24.16 17.06 1.28
CA SER A 218 -23.04 16.55 0.46
C SER A 218 -21.71 16.68 1.18
N LEU A 219 -20.73 15.88 0.76
CA LEU A 219 -19.37 15.96 1.25
C LEU A 219 -18.73 17.32 0.90
N ALA A 220 -19.05 17.89 -0.27
CA ALA A 220 -18.67 19.27 -0.62
C ALA A 220 -19.18 20.28 0.41
N ALA A 221 -20.47 20.21 0.78
CA ALA A 221 -21.06 21.10 1.77
C ALA A 221 -20.57 20.85 3.20
N SER A 222 -19.98 19.68 3.49
CA SER A 222 -19.41 19.39 4.81
C SER A 222 -18.09 20.11 5.05
N GLY A 223 -17.32 20.41 4.00
CA GLY A 223 -15.97 20.96 4.07
C GLY A 223 -14.91 19.97 4.61
N GLU A 224 -15.27 18.70 4.76
CA GLU A 224 -14.38 17.69 5.37
C GLU A 224 -13.12 17.44 4.53
N ILE A 225 -13.26 17.36 3.19
CA ILE A 225 -12.12 17.18 2.28
C ILE A 225 -11.19 18.39 2.32
N ASP A 226 -11.72 19.61 2.27
CA ASP A 226 -10.91 20.84 2.33
C ASP A 226 -10.15 20.95 3.66
N ALA A 227 -10.81 20.61 4.77
CA ALA A 227 -10.18 20.58 6.08
C ALA A 227 -9.06 19.53 6.15
N MET A 228 -9.26 18.36 5.57
CA MET A 228 -8.27 17.29 5.48
C MET A 228 -7.07 17.70 4.60
N ILE A 229 -7.32 18.27 3.42
CA ILE A 229 -6.28 18.80 2.51
C ILE A 229 -5.41 19.81 3.26
N LYS A 230 -6.04 20.79 3.91
CA LYS A 230 -5.33 21.82 4.67
C LYS A 230 -4.53 21.25 5.86
N ARG A 231 -5.11 20.29 6.57
CA ARG A 231 -4.51 19.70 7.78
C ARG A 231 -3.26 18.89 7.44
N HIS A 232 -3.30 18.08 6.39
CA HIS A 232 -2.23 17.15 6.04
C HIS A 232 -1.30 17.67 4.93
N GLY A 233 -1.56 18.87 4.39
CA GLY A 233 -0.75 19.49 3.34
C GLY A 233 -0.91 18.81 1.98
N PHE A 234 -2.08 18.25 1.71
CA PHE A 234 -2.37 17.66 0.41
C PHE A 234 -2.60 18.72 -0.67
N THR A 235 -2.50 18.31 -1.93
CA THR A 235 -2.54 19.21 -3.10
C THR A 235 -3.90 19.34 -3.77
N GLY A 236 -4.80 18.39 -3.54
CA GLY A 236 -6.07 18.26 -4.27
C GLY A 236 -5.96 17.38 -5.51
N TYR A 237 -4.80 16.75 -5.76
CA TYR A 237 -4.61 15.89 -6.93
C TYR A 237 -5.14 14.47 -6.74
N GLY A 238 -5.13 13.97 -5.51
CA GLY A 238 -5.63 12.64 -5.19
C GLY A 238 -5.63 12.48 -3.68
N GLU A 239 -6.79 12.51 -3.04
CA GLU A 239 -6.96 12.43 -1.61
C GLU A 239 -8.11 11.52 -1.26
N GLY A 240 -8.05 10.99 -0.05
CA GLY A 240 -9.15 10.17 0.44
C GLY A 240 -9.02 9.82 1.91
N PHE A 241 -10.09 9.24 2.40
CA PHE A 241 -10.13 8.69 3.74
C PHE A 241 -10.96 7.41 3.82
N VAL A 242 -10.66 6.63 4.85
CA VAL A 242 -11.48 5.51 5.31
C VAL A 242 -11.75 5.71 6.79
N LYS A 243 -13.02 5.86 7.20
CA LYS A 243 -13.46 5.99 8.58
C LYS A 243 -13.58 4.60 9.22
N LEU A 244 -12.48 4.11 9.79
CA LEU A 244 -12.38 2.75 10.34
C LEU A 244 -13.38 2.53 11.49
N HIS A 245 -13.55 3.53 12.35
CA HIS A 245 -14.49 3.47 13.45
C HIS A 245 -15.94 3.40 12.98
N ASP A 246 -16.31 4.20 11.97
CA ASP A 246 -17.66 4.19 11.40
C ASP A 246 -17.95 2.86 10.71
N LEU A 247 -17.00 2.34 9.90
CA LEU A 247 -17.12 1.02 9.26
C LEU A 247 -17.30 -0.09 10.29
N THR A 248 -16.53 -0.06 11.38
CA THR A 248 -16.69 -1.02 12.48
C THR A 248 -18.08 -0.91 13.11
N GLY A 249 -18.56 0.29 13.38
CA GLY A 249 -19.90 0.53 13.88
C GLY A 249 -21.00 -0.01 12.95
N ILE A 250 -20.86 0.23 11.64
CA ILE A 250 -21.80 -0.29 10.63
C ILE A 250 -21.84 -1.82 10.66
N LEU A 251 -20.67 -2.48 10.66
CA LEU A 251 -20.56 -3.93 10.66
C LEU A 251 -21.11 -4.56 11.96
N LEU A 252 -21.05 -3.84 13.08
CA LEU A 252 -21.61 -4.24 14.36
C LEU A 252 -23.12 -3.89 14.52
N GLY A 253 -23.75 -3.39 13.44
CA GLY A 253 -25.17 -3.04 13.46
C GLY A 253 -25.51 -1.73 14.17
N LYS A 254 -24.49 -0.88 14.43
CA LYS A 254 -24.62 0.46 15.05
C LYS A 254 -24.65 1.60 14.03
N GLY A 255 -24.67 1.27 12.74
CA GLY A 255 -24.80 2.25 11.66
C GLY A 255 -26.07 3.07 11.79
N SER A 256 -26.05 4.31 11.32
CA SER A 256 -27.20 5.21 11.26
C SER A 256 -27.42 5.74 9.85
N GLY A 257 -28.57 6.36 9.57
CA GLY A 257 -28.87 6.96 8.28
C GLY A 257 -28.75 5.98 7.13
N LEU A 258 -28.09 6.38 6.06
CA LEU A 258 -27.91 5.59 4.83
C LEU A 258 -27.15 4.28 5.09
N ASN A 259 -26.21 4.27 6.03
CA ASN A 259 -25.45 3.08 6.40
C ASN A 259 -26.34 1.99 7.00
N ALA A 260 -27.27 2.35 7.90
CA ALA A 260 -28.23 1.41 8.48
C ALA A 260 -29.21 0.88 7.42
N GLU A 261 -29.71 1.74 6.54
CA GLU A 261 -30.60 1.35 5.44
C GLU A 261 -29.96 0.32 4.51
N VAL A 262 -28.69 0.54 4.12
CA VAL A 262 -27.95 -0.39 3.25
C VAL A 262 -27.76 -1.74 3.93
N MET A 263 -27.37 -1.76 5.19
CA MET A 263 -27.19 -3.02 5.93
C MET A 263 -28.49 -3.81 6.04
N GLN A 264 -29.58 -3.12 6.32
CA GLN A 264 -30.92 -3.74 6.35
C GLN A 264 -31.34 -4.29 4.99
N ALA A 265 -31.12 -3.51 3.90
CA ALA A 265 -31.48 -3.90 2.55
C ALA A 265 -30.67 -5.10 2.03
N LEU A 266 -29.41 -5.21 2.46
CA LEU A 266 -28.56 -6.37 2.17
C LEU A 266 -28.99 -7.64 2.93
N GLY A 267 -29.94 -7.53 3.89
CA GLY A 267 -30.25 -8.61 4.81
C GLY A 267 -29.02 -9.04 5.61
N ALA A 268 -28.01 -8.14 5.70
CA ALA A 268 -26.80 -8.44 6.42
C ALA A 268 -27.07 -8.38 7.91
N GLU A 269 -27.08 -9.54 8.56
CA GLU A 269 -27.05 -9.56 10.01
C GLU A 269 -25.75 -8.89 10.50
N PRO A 270 -25.82 -8.08 11.57
CA PRO A 270 -24.62 -7.58 12.21
C PRO A 270 -23.66 -8.74 12.46
N ILE A 271 -22.36 -8.49 12.27
CA ILE A 271 -21.36 -9.51 12.60
C ILE A 271 -21.61 -9.90 14.06
N ALA A 272 -22.06 -11.13 14.26
CA ALA A 272 -22.36 -11.68 15.59
C ALA A 272 -21.05 -11.87 16.36
N LEU A 273 -20.50 -10.75 16.85
CA LEU A 273 -19.43 -10.77 17.83
C LEU A 273 -20.05 -10.94 19.22
N THR A 274 -19.37 -11.70 20.07
CA THR A 274 -19.67 -11.59 21.49
C THR A 274 -19.54 -10.14 21.93
N THR A 275 -20.30 -9.73 22.94
CA THR A 275 -20.29 -8.34 23.42
C THR A 275 -18.87 -7.83 23.70
N GLY A 276 -17.99 -8.71 24.19
CA GLY A 276 -16.59 -8.39 24.44
C GLY A 276 -15.76 -8.15 23.19
N CYS A 277 -15.94 -8.95 22.14
CA CYS A 277 -15.25 -8.74 20.87
C CYS A 277 -15.70 -7.44 20.18
N GLY A 278 -16.99 -7.14 20.22
CA GLY A 278 -17.51 -5.88 19.69
C GLY A 278 -16.92 -4.65 20.41
N ALA A 279 -16.88 -4.67 21.74
CA ALA A 279 -16.28 -3.60 22.54
C ALA A 279 -14.78 -3.44 22.30
N LEU A 280 -14.05 -4.54 22.12
CA LEU A 280 -12.63 -4.50 21.76
C LEU A 280 -12.41 -3.83 20.39
N ALA A 281 -13.14 -4.27 19.37
CA ALA A 281 -13.03 -3.71 18.01
C ALA A 281 -13.35 -2.20 17.99
N GLU A 282 -14.38 -1.77 18.71
CA GLU A 282 -14.70 -0.34 18.86
C GLU A 282 -13.61 0.43 19.57
N THR A 283 -13.03 -0.11 20.65
CA THR A 283 -11.94 0.53 21.38
C THR A 283 -10.71 0.71 20.48
N MET A 284 -10.33 -0.33 19.73
CA MET A 284 -9.19 -0.28 18.81
C MET A 284 -9.41 0.74 17.68
N THR A 285 -10.58 0.71 17.06
CA THR A 285 -10.88 1.65 15.97
C THR A 285 -11.17 3.07 16.47
N ALA A 286 -11.62 3.27 17.70
CA ALA A 286 -11.70 4.59 18.31
C ALA A 286 -10.31 5.18 18.62
N ALA A 287 -9.32 4.33 18.93
CA ALA A 287 -7.93 4.76 19.12
C ALA A 287 -7.27 5.25 17.82
N MET A 288 -7.63 4.63 16.68
CA MET A 288 -7.16 4.99 15.34
C MET A 288 -8.39 5.08 14.38
N PRO A 289 -9.17 6.16 14.47
CA PRO A 289 -10.51 6.20 13.87
C PRO A 289 -10.52 6.32 12.36
N ARG A 290 -9.46 6.86 11.77
CA ARG A 290 -9.45 7.18 10.35
C ARG A 290 -8.07 6.98 9.72
N LEU A 291 -8.05 6.38 8.53
CA LEU A 291 -6.93 6.43 7.61
C LEU A 291 -7.20 7.52 6.58
N VAL A 292 -6.26 8.43 6.41
CA VAL A 292 -6.29 9.43 5.33
C VAL A 292 -5.07 9.26 4.44
N MET A 293 -5.21 9.56 3.16
CA MET A 293 -4.10 9.53 2.22
C MET A 293 -4.26 10.63 1.18
N GLY A 294 -3.14 11.07 0.62
CA GLY A 294 -3.16 12.07 -0.44
C GLY A 294 -1.78 12.39 -0.98
N ILE A 295 -1.79 13.14 -2.08
CA ILE A 295 -0.59 13.64 -2.74
C ILE A 295 -0.20 14.98 -2.11
N THR A 296 1.02 15.07 -1.55
CA THR A 296 1.57 16.30 -0.97
C THR A 296 2.39 17.10 -1.97
N ARG A 297 2.93 16.44 -3.00
CA ARG A 297 3.68 17.06 -4.10
C ARG A 297 3.54 16.22 -5.37
N ALA A 298 3.36 16.87 -6.51
CA ALA A 298 3.43 16.23 -7.82
C ALA A 298 3.95 17.27 -8.84
N ASP A 299 5.12 17.00 -9.38
CA ASP A 299 5.79 17.81 -10.40
C ASP A 299 6.54 16.90 -11.38
N ASP A 300 7.31 17.50 -12.31
CA ASP A 300 8.04 16.74 -13.33
C ASP A 300 9.25 15.95 -12.78
N GLN A 301 9.61 16.14 -11.50
CA GLN A 301 10.74 15.47 -10.86
C GLN A 301 10.28 14.37 -9.91
N GLN A 302 9.15 14.56 -9.23
CA GLN A 302 8.70 13.60 -8.21
C GLN A 302 7.20 13.66 -7.94
N VAL A 303 6.70 12.52 -7.46
CA VAL A 303 5.40 12.42 -6.82
C VAL A 303 5.61 12.01 -5.38
N VAL A 304 5.02 12.78 -4.44
CA VAL A 304 5.08 12.48 -3.01
C VAL A 304 3.68 12.20 -2.51
N THR A 305 3.48 11.01 -1.98
CA THR A 305 2.22 10.60 -1.34
C THR A 305 2.40 10.51 0.17
N ARG A 306 1.34 10.81 0.89
CA ARG A 306 1.28 10.71 2.35
C ARG A 306 0.06 9.93 2.78
N GLY A 307 0.27 8.91 3.63
CA GLY A 307 -0.77 8.23 4.37
C GLY A 307 -0.66 8.56 5.86
N VAL A 308 -1.78 8.81 6.53
CA VAL A 308 -1.83 9.08 7.97
C VAL A 308 -2.88 8.18 8.61
N TRP A 309 -2.43 7.30 9.49
CA TRP A 309 -3.31 6.64 10.44
C TRP A 309 -3.59 7.61 11.58
N GLU A 310 -4.65 8.41 11.44
CA GLU A 310 -5.04 9.36 12.47
C GLU A 310 -5.34 8.62 13.78
N SER A 311 -4.82 9.15 14.87
CA SER A 311 -4.98 8.55 16.19
C SER A 311 -5.39 9.57 17.24
N THR A 312 -5.88 9.08 18.38
CA THR A 312 -6.10 9.94 19.54
C THR A 312 -4.79 10.56 20.02
N PRO A 313 -4.81 11.75 20.65
CA PRO A 313 -3.60 12.41 21.13
C PRO A 313 -2.79 11.53 22.08
N ALA A 314 -3.44 10.68 22.87
CA ALA A 314 -2.76 9.74 23.78
C ALA A 314 -1.96 8.68 23.00
N VAL A 315 -2.52 8.11 21.93
CA VAL A 315 -1.83 7.15 21.05
C VAL A 315 -0.72 7.85 20.28
N ALA A 316 -0.98 9.03 19.70
CA ALA A 316 0.05 9.81 18.99
C ALA A 316 1.27 10.14 19.87
N GLN A 317 1.04 10.59 21.11
CA GLN A 317 2.11 10.84 22.07
C GLN A 317 2.92 9.57 22.39
N TYR A 318 2.23 8.44 22.43
CA TYR A 318 2.86 7.15 22.70
C TYR A 318 3.73 6.71 21.52
N LEU A 319 3.19 6.78 20.30
CA LEU A 319 3.92 6.49 19.06
C LEU A 319 5.18 7.36 18.92
N GLY A 320 5.06 8.66 19.27
CA GLY A 320 6.19 9.59 19.23
C GLY A 320 7.36 9.21 20.16
N LYS A 321 7.13 8.41 21.21
CA LYS A 321 8.20 7.91 22.09
C LYS A 321 8.91 6.67 21.56
N LEU A 322 8.37 6.04 20.52
CA LEU A 322 8.97 4.83 19.93
C LEU A 322 10.15 5.14 19.02
N ALA A 323 10.21 6.34 18.44
CA ALA A 323 11.25 6.69 17.48
C ALA A 323 12.59 6.93 18.19
N ALA A 324 13.64 6.24 17.75
CA ALA A 324 15.02 6.48 18.13
C ALA A 324 15.80 7.09 16.96
N PRO A 325 16.63 8.13 17.20
CA PRO A 325 17.46 8.67 16.14
C PRO A 325 18.59 7.69 15.80
N VAL A 326 18.63 7.26 14.54
CA VAL A 326 19.69 6.42 13.99
C VAL A 326 20.33 7.15 12.82
N PRO A 327 21.68 7.30 12.79
CA PRO A 327 22.36 8.02 11.71
C PRO A 327 22.00 7.51 10.31
N GLY A 328 21.62 8.43 9.42
CA GLY A 328 21.33 8.15 8.02
C GLY A 328 19.98 7.48 7.73
N VAL A 329 19.18 7.12 8.74
CA VAL A 329 17.83 6.58 8.50
C VAL A 329 16.92 7.70 7.98
N GLY A 330 16.28 7.45 6.82
CA GLY A 330 15.42 8.42 6.14
C GLY A 330 16.17 9.49 5.34
N ALA A 331 17.52 9.50 5.34
CA ALA A 331 18.30 10.32 4.43
C ALA A 331 18.19 9.82 2.98
N THR A 332 18.40 10.71 2.01
CA THR A 332 18.54 10.32 0.60
C THR A 332 19.76 9.43 0.43
N TYR A 333 19.62 8.44 -0.46
CA TYR A 333 20.69 7.51 -0.76
C TYR A 333 20.72 7.21 -2.25
N ASP A 334 21.90 7.30 -2.87
CA ASP A 334 22.04 7.14 -4.32
C ASP A 334 22.44 5.72 -4.76
N GLY A 335 22.69 4.81 -3.80
CA GLY A 335 23.01 3.41 -4.08
C GLY A 335 21.80 2.54 -4.39
N LEU A 336 22.02 1.23 -4.36
CA LEU A 336 21.03 0.23 -4.76
C LEU A 336 19.86 0.15 -3.77
N LEU A 337 20.17 0.07 -2.46
CA LEU A 337 19.19 -0.12 -1.39
C LEU A 337 19.70 0.45 -0.07
N ALA A 338 18.86 1.21 0.62
CA ALA A 338 19.05 1.53 2.01
C ALA A 338 17.81 1.12 2.82
N VAL A 339 18.03 0.45 3.97
CA VAL A 339 16.97 0.08 4.90
C VAL A 339 17.38 0.49 6.30
N GLY A 340 16.53 1.25 6.97
CA GLY A 340 16.80 1.73 8.31
C GLY A 340 15.63 1.57 9.25
N LEU A 341 15.96 1.31 10.52
CA LEU A 341 15.02 1.17 11.62
C LEU A 341 15.56 1.96 12.82
N GLY A 342 14.71 2.80 13.43
CA GLY A 342 15.04 3.54 14.62
C GLY A 342 13.96 3.40 15.68
N ILE A 343 14.17 2.54 16.70
CA ILE A 343 13.17 2.21 17.70
C ILE A 343 13.76 2.19 19.11
N GLU A 344 13.15 2.92 20.03
CA GLU A 344 13.39 2.84 21.46
C GLU A 344 12.84 1.52 22.00
N LEU A 345 13.67 0.45 22.04
CA LEU A 345 13.24 -0.89 22.44
C LEU A 345 12.57 -0.95 23.83
N PRO A 346 13.02 -0.21 24.86
CA PRO A 346 12.31 -0.19 26.13
C PRO A 346 10.88 0.37 26.02
N GLN A 347 10.67 1.38 25.16
CA GLN A 347 9.35 1.95 24.92
C GLN A 347 8.46 0.97 24.12
N LEU A 348 9.03 0.33 23.11
CA LEU A 348 8.36 -0.72 22.34
C LEU A 348 7.91 -1.87 23.24
N ARG A 349 8.80 -2.35 24.12
CA ARG A 349 8.47 -3.38 25.10
C ARG A 349 7.30 -2.97 25.99
N ASN A 350 7.35 -1.75 26.55
CA ASN A 350 6.27 -1.24 27.39
C ASN A 350 4.94 -1.14 26.62
N ALA A 351 5.01 -0.77 25.33
CA ALA A 351 3.87 -0.71 24.42
C ALA A 351 3.23 -2.08 24.23
N LEU A 352 4.05 -3.03 23.88
CA LEU A 352 3.58 -4.38 23.58
C LEU A 352 3.06 -5.06 24.86
N ASP A 353 3.71 -4.87 26.01
CA ASP A 353 3.22 -5.39 27.30
C ASP A 353 1.86 -4.79 27.64
N ALA A 354 1.69 -3.47 27.50
CA ALA A 354 0.41 -2.81 27.75
C ALA A 354 -0.70 -3.31 26.79
N LEU A 355 -0.38 -3.45 25.49
CA LEU A 355 -1.30 -3.98 24.50
C LEU A 355 -1.70 -5.43 24.80
N LEU A 356 -0.73 -6.30 25.08
CA LEU A 356 -0.99 -7.71 25.41
C LEU A 356 -1.87 -7.82 26.65
N ARG A 357 -1.57 -7.08 27.72
CA ARG A 357 -2.42 -7.07 28.93
C ARG A 357 -3.84 -6.58 28.65
N HIS A 358 -3.99 -5.57 27.78
CA HIS A 358 -5.29 -5.06 27.37
C HIS A 358 -6.08 -6.16 26.59
N LEU A 359 -5.42 -6.83 25.65
CA LEU A 359 -6.02 -7.93 24.88
C LEU A 359 -6.39 -9.13 25.77
N ILE A 360 -5.51 -9.50 26.71
CA ILE A 360 -5.77 -10.56 27.70
C ILE A 360 -6.97 -10.21 28.59
N ALA A 361 -7.05 -8.96 29.07
CA ALA A 361 -8.19 -8.51 29.85
C ALA A 361 -9.50 -8.53 29.07
N ALA A 362 -9.47 -8.13 27.78
CA ALA A 362 -10.60 -8.22 26.86
C ALA A 362 -10.92 -9.66 26.44
N GLY A 363 -9.93 -10.55 26.41
CA GLY A 363 -10.04 -11.94 25.97
C GLY A 363 -10.97 -12.79 26.83
N SER A 364 -11.21 -12.39 28.09
CA SER A 364 -12.22 -13.06 28.94
C SER A 364 -13.65 -12.90 28.39
N ALA A 365 -13.87 -11.93 27.51
CA ALA A 365 -15.16 -11.63 26.90
C ALA A 365 -15.14 -11.77 25.36
N CYS A 366 -13.99 -12.05 24.74
CA CYS A 366 -13.81 -12.19 23.30
C CYS A 366 -13.16 -13.53 22.94
N GLU A 367 -13.94 -14.43 22.38
CA GLU A 367 -13.52 -15.79 22.00
C GLU A 367 -12.45 -15.87 20.89
N TRP A 368 -12.24 -14.77 20.13
CA TRP A 368 -11.21 -14.70 19.09
C TRP A 368 -9.81 -14.36 19.63
N VAL A 369 -9.74 -14.01 20.91
CA VAL A 369 -8.47 -13.70 21.56
C VAL A 369 -7.96 -14.97 22.24
N ASP A 370 -6.91 -15.55 21.68
CA ASP A 370 -6.18 -16.66 22.32
C ASP A 370 -5.40 -16.12 23.53
N ARG A 371 -6.08 -16.14 24.67
CA ARG A 371 -5.54 -15.62 25.93
C ARG A 371 -4.28 -16.35 26.37
N ASP A 372 -4.29 -17.68 26.28
CA ASP A 372 -3.18 -18.50 26.77
C ASP A 372 -1.93 -18.28 25.89
N GLY A 373 -2.12 -18.17 24.57
CA GLY A 373 -1.05 -17.80 23.63
C GLY A 373 -0.48 -16.40 23.91
N LEU A 374 -1.36 -15.41 24.17
CA LEU A 374 -0.91 -14.04 24.52
C LEU A 374 -0.18 -14.00 25.88
N GLU A 375 -0.65 -14.72 26.90
CA GLU A 375 0.03 -14.81 28.20
C GLU A 375 1.42 -15.44 28.05
N ALA A 376 1.57 -16.47 27.18
CA ALA A 376 2.84 -17.10 26.88
C ALA A 376 3.83 -16.18 26.12
N MET A 377 3.34 -15.18 25.38
CA MET A 377 4.19 -14.21 24.67
C MET A 377 4.88 -13.21 25.61
N ILE A 378 4.30 -12.86 26.75
CA ILE A 378 4.83 -11.85 27.67
C ILE A 378 6.27 -12.16 28.15
N PRO A 379 6.57 -13.39 28.67
CA PRO A 379 7.95 -13.73 29.07
C PRO A 379 8.90 -13.76 27.87
N GLN A 380 8.48 -14.22 26.70
CA GLN A 380 9.30 -14.22 25.48
C GLN A 380 9.65 -12.79 25.04
N LEU A 381 8.68 -11.88 25.06
CA LEU A 381 8.88 -10.47 24.78
C LEU A 381 9.85 -9.83 25.82
N SER A 382 9.70 -10.18 27.09
CA SER A 382 10.56 -9.69 28.17
C SER A 382 11.99 -10.19 28.04
N LEU A 383 12.22 -11.38 27.46
CA LEU A 383 13.54 -11.92 27.15
C LEU A 383 14.13 -11.22 25.90
N ALA A 384 13.37 -11.17 24.81
CA ALA A 384 13.81 -10.62 23.53
C ALA A 384 14.10 -9.11 23.59
N LEU A 385 13.26 -8.35 24.31
CA LEU A 385 13.39 -6.90 24.51
C LEU A 385 13.88 -6.57 25.95
N GLY A 386 14.72 -7.43 26.50
CA GLY A 386 15.24 -7.34 27.86
C GLY A 386 16.42 -6.38 28.00
N PRO A 387 17.09 -6.39 29.17
CA PRO A 387 18.22 -5.49 29.46
C PRO A 387 19.38 -5.63 28.45
N MET A 388 19.60 -6.81 27.89
CA MET A 388 20.68 -7.05 26.92
C MET A 388 20.48 -6.32 25.59
N THR A 389 19.23 -6.10 25.19
CA THR A 389 18.89 -5.41 23.93
C THR A 389 18.44 -3.97 24.16
N ALA A 390 18.26 -3.55 25.43
CA ALA A 390 17.72 -2.23 25.77
C ALA A 390 18.56 -1.06 25.23
N GLY A 391 19.88 -1.25 25.07
CA GLY A 391 20.78 -0.27 24.49
C GLY A 391 20.75 -0.18 22.96
N LEU A 392 20.14 -1.12 22.27
CA LEU A 392 20.01 -1.09 20.82
C LEU A 392 18.91 -0.10 20.44
N LYS A 393 19.24 0.86 19.58
CA LYS A 393 18.35 1.90 19.09
C LYS A 393 17.85 1.64 17.66
N GLY A 394 18.55 0.78 16.93
CA GLY A 394 18.21 0.45 15.56
C GLY A 394 19.42 0.24 14.68
N PHE A 395 19.17 0.23 13.37
CA PHE A 395 20.20 0.03 12.38
C PHE A 395 19.93 0.82 11.10
N ASN A 396 20.98 0.99 10.29
CA ASN A 396 20.93 1.49 8.93
C ASN A 396 21.83 0.61 8.07
N LEU A 397 21.20 -0.18 7.20
CA LEU A 397 21.86 -1.01 6.20
C LEU A 397 21.84 -0.26 4.87
N LYS A 398 22.99 -0.15 4.21
CA LYS A 398 23.13 0.38 2.86
C LYS A 398 23.83 -0.64 1.98
N ILE A 399 23.33 -0.84 0.79
CA ILE A 399 23.91 -1.66 -0.25
C ILE A 399 24.18 -0.75 -1.44
N ASP A 400 25.45 -0.40 -1.64
CA ASP A 400 25.85 0.47 -2.75
C ASP A 400 25.76 -0.27 -4.08
N ASP A 401 26.30 -1.51 -4.10
CA ASP A 401 26.35 -2.34 -5.29
C ASP A 401 26.47 -3.82 -4.92
N VAL A 402 25.95 -4.68 -5.79
CA VAL A 402 26.10 -6.13 -5.71
C VAL A 402 26.38 -6.67 -7.12
N GLU A 403 27.48 -7.39 -7.29
CA GLU A 403 27.78 -8.16 -8.48
C GLU A 403 27.58 -9.64 -8.18
N LEU A 404 26.74 -10.28 -8.98
CA LEU A 404 26.52 -11.73 -8.87
C LEU A 404 27.28 -12.47 -9.97
N ASP A 405 27.75 -13.67 -9.65
CA ASP A 405 28.25 -14.61 -10.65
C ASP A 405 27.10 -15.00 -11.59
N PRO A 406 27.24 -14.84 -12.92
CA PRO A 406 26.15 -15.10 -13.84
C PRO A 406 25.77 -16.58 -13.96
N ASP A 407 26.67 -17.50 -13.55
CA ASP A 407 26.45 -18.93 -13.67
C ASP A 407 25.99 -19.59 -12.36
N THR A 408 26.54 -19.13 -11.22
CA THR A 408 26.20 -19.66 -9.88
C THR A 408 25.21 -18.82 -9.10
N LEU A 409 24.97 -17.56 -9.52
CA LEU A 409 24.18 -16.54 -8.83
C LEU A 409 24.73 -16.17 -7.44
N GLU A 410 25.98 -16.58 -7.14
CA GLU A 410 26.63 -16.22 -5.89
C GLU A 410 27.18 -14.80 -5.94
N PRO A 411 27.19 -14.06 -4.81
CA PRO A 411 27.79 -12.74 -4.76
C PRO A 411 29.31 -12.82 -5.03
N ARG A 412 29.78 -12.14 -6.08
CA ARG A 412 31.21 -11.99 -6.39
C ARG A 412 31.80 -10.77 -5.71
N ASN A 413 31.03 -9.69 -5.71
CA ASN A 413 31.41 -8.43 -5.08
C ASN A 413 30.18 -7.82 -4.44
N VAL A 414 30.31 -7.40 -3.18
CA VAL A 414 29.25 -6.73 -2.44
C VAL A 414 29.88 -5.51 -1.77
N ARG A 415 29.38 -4.33 -2.12
CA ARG A 415 29.69 -3.10 -1.38
C ARG A 415 28.48 -2.74 -0.54
N ALA A 416 28.65 -2.92 0.76
CA ALA A 416 27.58 -2.69 1.71
C ALA A 416 28.12 -2.14 3.02
N SER A 417 27.25 -1.48 3.75
CA SER A 417 27.56 -0.96 5.07
C SER A 417 26.37 -1.12 6.01
N LEU A 418 26.67 -1.50 7.25
CA LEU A 418 25.70 -1.60 8.32
C LEU A 418 26.15 -0.75 9.51
N LEU A 419 25.28 0.16 9.91
CA LEU A 419 25.41 0.89 11.18
C LEU A 419 24.39 0.31 12.16
N ALA A 420 24.87 -0.15 13.32
CA ALA A 420 24.01 -0.48 14.45
C ALA A 420 24.19 0.61 15.53
N ALA A 421 23.11 1.35 15.81
CA ALA A 421 23.09 2.38 16.84
C ALA A 421 22.84 1.72 18.20
N ILE A 422 23.83 1.86 19.11
CA ILE A 422 23.85 1.13 20.38
C ILE A 422 24.41 2.06 21.46
N ASP A 423 23.80 2.09 22.65
CA ASP A 423 24.27 2.94 23.74
C ASP A 423 25.69 2.59 24.23
N ASP A 424 26.04 1.28 24.23
CA ASP A 424 27.37 0.76 24.59
C ASP A 424 27.83 -0.30 23.57
N PRO A 425 28.37 0.10 22.40
CA PRO A 425 28.83 -0.85 21.38
C PRO A 425 30.05 -1.67 21.85
N ARG A 426 30.90 -1.12 22.73
CA ARG A 426 32.06 -1.87 23.25
C ARG A 426 31.63 -2.94 24.24
N GLY A 427 30.64 -2.67 25.07
CA GLY A 427 30.02 -3.66 25.95
C GLY A 427 29.38 -4.81 25.19
N LEU A 428 28.70 -4.51 24.05
CA LEU A 428 28.14 -5.55 23.20
C LEU A 428 29.23 -6.44 22.59
N LEU A 429 30.31 -5.86 22.10
CA LEU A 429 31.45 -6.62 21.56
C LEU A 429 32.14 -7.46 22.64
N ALA A 430 32.31 -6.92 23.84
CA ALA A 430 32.87 -7.66 24.98
C ALA A 430 31.98 -8.85 25.37
N LEU A 431 30.66 -8.70 25.28
CA LEU A 431 29.71 -9.80 25.46
C LEU A 431 29.87 -10.85 24.35
N GLY A 432 29.95 -10.43 23.07
CA GLY A 432 30.19 -11.33 21.95
C GLY A 432 31.50 -12.08 22.05
N ALA A 433 32.55 -11.45 22.58
CA ALA A 433 33.86 -12.05 22.82
C ALA A 433 33.83 -13.23 23.82
N MET A 434 32.82 -13.29 24.69
CA MET A 434 32.62 -14.43 25.58
C MET A 434 32.21 -15.71 24.86
N PHE A 435 31.63 -15.58 23.64
CA PHE A 435 31.10 -16.69 22.85
C PHE A 435 31.92 -16.97 21.60
N SER A 436 32.83 -16.04 21.21
CA SER A 436 33.65 -16.17 20.00
C SER A 436 35.11 -15.81 20.30
N PRO A 437 36.06 -16.77 20.20
CA PRO A 437 37.48 -16.50 20.36
C PRO A 437 38.02 -15.46 19.37
N GLY A 438 37.51 -15.44 18.12
CA GLY A 438 37.89 -14.46 17.11
C GLY A 438 37.53 -13.03 17.52
N LEU A 439 36.34 -12.82 18.10
CA LEU A 439 35.96 -11.52 18.65
C LEU A 439 36.76 -11.15 19.93
N ALA A 440 37.16 -12.16 20.71
CA ALA A 440 37.99 -11.92 21.91
C ALA A 440 39.40 -11.42 21.58
N ALA A 441 39.92 -11.80 20.41
CA ALA A 441 41.24 -11.39 19.91
C ALA A 441 41.19 -10.05 19.13
N LEU A 442 39.99 -9.50 18.87
CA LEU A 442 39.81 -8.31 18.06
C LEU A 442 40.11 -7.02 18.86
N GLU A 443 41.13 -6.31 18.44
CA GLU A 443 41.47 -5.00 19.01
C GLU A 443 40.86 -3.87 18.14
N ILE A 444 39.78 -3.26 18.61
CA ILE A 444 39.12 -2.14 17.91
C ILE A 444 39.71 -0.82 18.41
N PRO A 445 40.31 -0.01 17.51
CA PRO A 445 40.93 1.26 17.85
C PRO A 445 39.95 2.24 18.49
N ALA A 446 40.48 3.08 19.42
CA ALA A 446 39.66 4.07 20.08
C ALA A 446 39.36 5.29 19.22
N ASP A 447 40.15 5.50 18.16
CA ASP A 447 39.97 6.60 17.19
C ASP A 447 38.87 6.36 16.15
N GLY A 448 38.23 5.17 16.20
CA GLY A 448 37.14 4.82 15.26
C GLY A 448 37.61 4.38 13.88
N SER A 449 38.89 4.04 13.71
CA SER A 449 39.40 3.43 12.50
C SER A 449 38.87 1.99 12.33
N PHE A 450 38.75 1.55 11.07
CA PHE A 450 38.28 0.21 10.75
C PHE A 450 39.40 -0.83 10.94
N VAL A 451 39.01 -2.01 11.39
CA VAL A 451 39.86 -3.20 11.46
C VAL A 451 39.17 -4.37 10.76
N ASP A 452 39.94 -5.27 10.19
CA ASP A 452 39.41 -6.46 9.54
C ASP A 452 38.77 -7.40 10.57
N LEU A 453 37.59 -7.92 10.22
CA LEU A 453 36.92 -8.93 11.05
C LEU A 453 37.57 -10.30 10.81
N PRO A 454 37.88 -11.08 11.87
CA PRO A 454 38.44 -12.42 11.72
C PRO A 454 37.51 -13.35 10.93
N GLN A 455 38.05 -14.14 10.00
CA GLN A 455 37.28 -15.07 9.18
C GLN A 455 36.75 -16.29 9.95
N ASP A 456 37.32 -16.58 11.13
CA ASP A 456 36.94 -17.69 12.01
C ASP A 456 35.65 -17.46 12.84
N LEU A 457 34.91 -16.41 12.53
CA LEU A 457 33.60 -16.11 13.14
C LEU A 457 32.45 -17.01 12.64
N GLY A 458 32.75 -18.04 11.85
CA GLY A 458 31.75 -18.94 11.28
C GLY A 458 31.00 -18.32 10.10
N LEU A 459 31.53 -17.24 9.54
CA LEU A 459 31.08 -16.69 8.27
C LEU A 459 31.57 -17.63 7.17
N GLU A 460 30.70 -17.97 6.23
CA GLU A 460 31.09 -18.87 5.11
C GLU A 460 32.24 -18.27 4.29
N ASP A 461 33.12 -19.10 3.73
CA ASP A 461 34.30 -18.72 2.92
C ASP A 461 33.96 -17.78 1.73
N LYS A 462 32.67 -17.62 1.41
CA LYS A 462 32.15 -16.82 0.30
C LYS A 462 31.75 -15.39 0.75
N THR A 463 31.87 -15.06 2.02
CA THR A 463 31.56 -13.72 2.54
C THR A 463 32.69 -12.76 2.14
N PRO A 464 32.38 -11.58 1.54
CA PRO A 464 33.42 -10.60 1.25
C PRO A 464 34.12 -10.15 2.54
N PRO A 465 35.38 -9.68 2.46
CA PRO A 465 36.10 -9.17 3.63
C PRO A 465 35.27 -8.14 4.36
N LEU A 466 35.08 -8.36 5.66
CA LEU A 466 34.33 -7.46 6.52
C LEU A 466 35.29 -6.63 7.38
N LYS A 467 35.01 -5.35 7.50
CA LYS A 467 35.70 -4.43 8.42
C LYS A 467 34.73 -3.95 9.48
N VAL A 468 35.24 -3.75 10.70
CA VAL A 468 34.46 -3.26 11.82
C VAL A 468 35.10 -2.03 12.44
N ALA A 469 34.29 -1.08 12.89
CA ALA A 469 34.70 0.06 13.70
C ALA A 469 33.67 0.36 14.77
N VAL A 470 34.11 1.02 15.84
CA VAL A 470 33.24 1.56 16.87
C VAL A 470 33.42 3.07 16.93
N ARG A 471 32.34 3.80 16.74
CA ARG A 471 32.33 5.27 16.79
C ARG A 471 31.17 5.74 17.65
N ASP A 472 31.45 6.58 18.63
CA ASP A 472 30.45 7.10 19.57
C ASP A 472 29.52 5.98 20.11
N ARG A 473 28.25 6.01 19.68
CA ARG A 473 27.21 5.04 20.03
C ARG A 473 26.84 4.14 18.83
N ALA A 474 27.78 3.85 17.96
CA ALA A 474 27.54 3.02 16.80
C ALA A 474 28.61 1.96 16.60
N LEU A 475 28.17 0.75 16.25
CA LEU A 475 28.97 -0.30 15.66
C LEU A 475 28.79 -0.23 14.16
N LEU A 476 29.91 -0.17 13.42
CA LEU A 476 29.92 -0.05 11.98
C LEU A 476 30.52 -1.31 11.37
N LEU A 477 29.88 -1.86 10.33
CA LEU A 477 30.37 -2.97 9.54
C LEU A 477 30.43 -2.53 8.07
N LEU A 478 31.54 -2.84 7.40
CA LEU A 478 31.72 -2.62 5.96
C LEU A 478 32.04 -3.93 5.27
N ALA A 479 31.44 -4.12 4.09
CA ALA A 479 31.73 -5.23 3.18
C ALA A 479 32.24 -4.70 1.85
N GLY A 480 33.35 -5.27 1.33
CA GLY A 480 33.85 -5.00 -0.02
C GLY A 480 34.40 -3.59 -0.26
N ALA A 481 34.65 -2.81 0.78
CA ALA A 481 35.19 -1.45 0.66
C ALA A 481 36.69 -1.45 0.99
N ASP A 482 37.54 -1.44 -0.05
CA ASP A 482 38.99 -1.35 0.14
C ASP A 482 39.43 0.07 0.59
N ASP A 483 38.67 1.12 0.24
CA ASP A 483 39.04 2.52 0.43
C ASP A 483 38.03 3.39 1.20
N ALA A 484 37.00 2.79 1.86
CA ALA A 484 36.05 3.59 2.63
C ALA A 484 36.73 4.27 3.81
N GLY A 485 36.93 5.57 3.67
CA GLY A 485 37.51 6.39 4.70
C GLY A 485 36.54 6.63 5.88
N PRO A 486 37.07 7.04 7.04
CA PRO A 486 36.24 7.36 8.20
C PRO A 486 35.22 8.46 7.96
N ASP A 487 35.33 9.22 6.90
CA ASP A 487 34.49 10.38 6.60
C ASP A 487 33.24 10.07 5.76
N ASP A 488 33.13 8.86 5.18
CA ASP A 488 32.02 8.45 4.32
C ASP A 488 30.74 8.07 5.10
N TRP A 489 30.81 8.06 6.44
CA TRP A 489 29.65 7.79 7.26
C TRP A 489 29.00 9.09 7.75
N PRO A 490 27.68 9.19 7.71
CA PRO A 490 26.99 10.32 8.31
C PRO A 490 27.30 10.34 9.82
N ARG A 491 28.15 11.31 10.24
CA ARG A 491 28.54 11.50 11.65
C ARG A 491 27.37 12.02 12.47
N ASP A 492 26.45 12.71 11.82
CA ASP A 492 25.23 13.20 12.43
C ASP A 492 24.08 12.26 12.10
N ALA A 493 23.39 11.75 13.13
CA ALA A 493 22.02 11.33 12.98
C ALA A 493 21.32 12.53 12.37
N GLY A 494 21.23 12.55 11.04
CA GLY A 494 20.55 13.66 10.39
C GLY A 494 19.28 13.89 11.17
N THR A 495 19.22 15.00 11.83
CA THR A 495 18.06 15.48 12.58
C THR A 495 16.97 15.91 11.60
N ALA A 496 16.73 15.10 10.58
CA ALA A 496 15.54 15.23 9.76
C ALA A 496 14.36 15.04 10.72
N ALA A 497 13.75 16.12 11.09
CA ALA A 497 12.47 16.06 11.79
C ALA A 497 11.37 15.80 10.76
N PRO A 498 10.49 14.84 10.99
CA PRO A 498 10.41 13.96 12.16
C PRO A 498 11.37 12.75 12.07
N THR A 499 11.81 12.24 13.24
CA THR A 499 12.66 11.05 13.32
C THR A 499 11.93 9.82 12.77
N PRO A 500 12.46 9.14 11.74
CA PRO A 500 11.80 7.96 11.19
C PRO A 500 11.88 6.77 12.17
N LEU A 501 10.76 6.04 12.26
CA LEU A 501 10.71 4.70 12.85
C LEU A 501 11.31 3.66 11.87
N PHE A 502 11.01 3.83 10.59
CA PHE A 502 11.46 2.97 9.51
C PHE A 502 11.66 3.80 8.25
N ALA A 503 12.65 3.43 7.47
CA ALA A 503 12.86 3.98 6.14
C ALA A 503 13.41 2.89 5.19
N ILE A 504 12.97 2.93 3.96
CA ILE A 504 13.54 2.18 2.86
C ILE A 504 13.70 3.11 1.66
N ASP A 505 14.84 3.05 1.01
CA ASP A 505 15.16 3.81 -0.20
C ASP A 505 15.83 2.87 -1.20
N TYR A 506 15.33 2.79 -2.41
CA TYR A 506 15.88 1.90 -3.43
C TYR A 506 15.81 2.50 -4.83
N GLY A 507 16.89 2.29 -5.59
CA GLY A 507 16.99 2.67 -6.99
C GLY A 507 16.32 1.64 -7.88
N LEU A 508 15.11 1.92 -8.36
CA LEU A 508 14.38 1.01 -9.27
C LEU A 508 15.16 0.73 -10.55
N LEU A 509 15.73 1.77 -11.15
CA LEU A 509 16.53 1.63 -12.37
C LEU A 509 17.77 0.78 -12.12
N LEU A 510 18.50 1.06 -11.02
CA LEU A 510 19.68 0.30 -10.63
C LEU A 510 19.36 -1.18 -10.36
N LEU A 511 18.24 -1.46 -9.70
CA LEU A 511 17.78 -2.83 -9.46
C LEU A 511 17.52 -3.58 -10.77
N VAL A 512 16.83 -2.92 -11.72
CA VAL A 512 16.57 -3.52 -13.04
C VAL A 512 17.85 -3.73 -13.84
N GLU A 513 18.77 -2.78 -13.83
CA GLU A 513 20.07 -2.88 -14.52
C GLU A 513 20.95 -3.98 -13.93
N ARG A 514 20.97 -4.15 -12.61
CA ARG A 514 21.82 -5.14 -11.93
C ARG A 514 21.24 -6.55 -11.93
N PHE A 515 19.95 -6.67 -11.72
CA PHE A 515 19.30 -7.97 -11.48
C PHE A 515 18.37 -8.42 -12.60
N GLY A 516 17.98 -7.55 -13.55
CA GLY A 516 17.00 -7.89 -14.58
C GLY A 516 17.43 -9.09 -15.44
N ASP A 517 18.65 -9.08 -15.98
CA ASP A 517 19.16 -10.16 -16.82
C ASP A 517 19.47 -11.44 -16.01
N LEU A 518 19.94 -11.27 -14.77
CA LEU A 518 20.22 -12.38 -13.87
C LEU A 518 18.93 -13.11 -13.47
N SER A 519 17.89 -12.38 -13.18
CA SER A 519 16.58 -12.95 -12.84
C SER A 519 15.98 -13.71 -14.03
N GLU A 520 16.18 -13.25 -15.27
CA GLU A 520 15.76 -14.01 -16.47
C GLU A 520 16.51 -15.31 -16.63
N ARG A 521 17.82 -15.32 -16.38
CA ARG A 521 18.64 -16.56 -16.37
C ARG A 521 18.21 -17.48 -15.26
N ALA A 522 18.01 -16.96 -14.04
CA ALA A 522 17.50 -17.74 -12.91
C ALA A 522 16.13 -18.36 -13.22
N ALA A 523 15.21 -17.60 -13.82
CA ALA A 523 13.93 -18.12 -14.26
C ALA A 523 14.07 -19.22 -15.32
N THR A 524 15.04 -19.09 -16.22
CA THR A 524 15.34 -20.12 -17.23
C THR A 524 15.90 -21.40 -16.57
N GLN A 525 16.77 -21.25 -15.60
CA GLN A 525 17.33 -22.37 -14.83
C GLN A 525 16.24 -23.08 -14.02
N LEU A 526 15.39 -22.34 -13.30
CA LEU A 526 14.25 -22.90 -12.56
C LEU A 526 13.31 -23.70 -13.49
N ARG A 527 13.02 -23.19 -14.69
CA ARG A 527 12.24 -23.94 -15.70
C ARG A 527 12.92 -25.25 -16.09
N SER A 528 14.24 -25.26 -16.25
CA SER A 528 15.00 -26.47 -16.58
C SER A 528 15.02 -27.52 -15.46
N GLN A 529 14.84 -27.07 -14.21
CA GLN A 529 14.74 -27.91 -13.01
C GLN A 529 13.31 -28.40 -12.74
N GLY A 530 12.32 -27.94 -13.52
CA GLY A 530 10.91 -28.28 -13.33
C GLY A 530 10.16 -27.36 -12.37
N GLU A 531 10.81 -26.33 -11.81
CA GLU A 531 10.25 -25.33 -10.90
C GLU A 531 9.54 -24.22 -11.69
N ILE A 532 8.50 -24.61 -12.45
CA ILE A 532 7.85 -23.72 -13.43
C ILE A 532 7.16 -22.54 -12.74
N GLU A 533 6.45 -22.79 -11.63
CA GLU A 533 5.69 -21.77 -10.90
C GLU A 533 6.61 -20.67 -10.36
N MET A 534 7.72 -21.05 -9.73
CA MET A 534 8.71 -20.12 -9.20
C MET A 534 9.42 -19.32 -10.31
N ALA A 535 9.68 -19.97 -11.46
CA ALA A 535 10.26 -19.29 -12.62
C ALA A 535 9.34 -18.24 -13.23
N GLU A 536 8.03 -18.52 -13.26
CA GLU A 536 7.03 -17.60 -13.75
C GLU A 536 6.81 -16.42 -12.79
N GLU A 537 6.74 -16.69 -11.48
CA GLU A 537 6.64 -15.63 -10.46
C GLU A 537 7.82 -14.66 -10.55
N LEU A 538 9.05 -15.18 -10.66
CA LEU A 538 10.24 -14.36 -10.83
C LEU A 538 10.19 -13.52 -12.12
N THR A 539 9.72 -14.11 -13.22
CA THR A 539 9.57 -13.39 -14.50
C THR A 539 8.57 -12.25 -14.38
N ASP A 540 7.43 -12.50 -13.73
CA ASP A 540 6.35 -11.50 -13.54
C ASP A 540 6.82 -10.35 -12.63
N GLN A 541 7.56 -10.65 -11.55
CA GLN A 541 8.14 -9.64 -10.67
C GLN A 541 9.12 -8.73 -11.41
N VAL A 542 10.02 -9.31 -12.19
CA VAL A 542 10.99 -8.54 -13.00
C VAL A 542 10.30 -7.66 -14.03
N ALA A 543 9.27 -8.18 -14.70
CA ALA A 543 8.48 -7.40 -15.65
C ALA A 543 7.79 -6.21 -14.96
N GLY A 544 7.26 -6.41 -13.75
CA GLY A 544 6.69 -5.35 -12.91
C GLY A 544 7.70 -4.25 -12.56
N PHE A 545 8.90 -4.64 -12.08
CA PHE A 545 9.98 -3.70 -11.79
C PHE A 545 10.45 -2.94 -13.02
N ARG A 546 10.63 -3.61 -14.16
CA ARG A 546 11.01 -2.95 -15.43
C ARG A 546 9.95 -1.95 -15.88
N GLN A 547 8.68 -2.28 -15.72
CA GLN A 547 7.60 -1.36 -16.06
C GLN A 547 7.60 -0.12 -15.17
N GLN A 548 7.82 -0.28 -13.86
CA GLN A 548 7.94 0.84 -12.94
C GLN A 548 9.18 1.69 -13.22
N ALA A 549 10.34 1.06 -13.52
CA ALA A 549 11.59 1.76 -13.83
C ALA A 549 11.56 2.56 -15.15
N ARG A 550 10.53 2.39 -16.00
CA ARG A 550 10.32 3.26 -17.17
C ARG A 550 9.94 4.69 -16.79
N LEU A 551 9.26 4.85 -15.68
CA LEU A 551 8.78 6.15 -15.21
C LEU A 551 9.52 6.63 -13.96
N PHE A 552 9.83 5.71 -13.05
CA PHE A 552 10.42 6.03 -11.75
C PHE A 552 11.87 5.56 -11.69
N GLU A 553 12.75 6.46 -11.30
CA GLU A 553 14.17 6.17 -11.11
C GLU A 553 14.41 5.57 -9.73
N ARG A 554 13.76 6.14 -8.71
CA ARG A 554 13.98 5.83 -7.29
C ARG A 554 12.68 5.90 -6.51
N GLN A 555 12.59 5.09 -5.46
CA GLN A 555 11.49 5.14 -4.50
C GLN A 555 12.02 5.13 -3.08
N ARG A 556 11.48 6.03 -2.24
CA ARG A 556 11.74 6.07 -0.82
C ARG A 556 10.43 6.07 -0.03
N VAL A 557 10.38 5.24 1.02
CA VAL A 557 9.26 5.19 1.97
C VAL A 557 9.80 5.47 3.36
N THR A 558 9.17 6.36 4.08
CA THR A 558 9.49 6.67 5.47
C THR A 558 8.24 6.53 6.34
N LEU A 559 8.40 5.94 7.51
CA LEU A 559 7.36 5.81 8.52
C LEU A 559 7.80 6.57 9.76
N HIS A 560 6.98 7.50 10.24
CA HIS A 560 7.28 8.29 11.43
C HIS A 560 6.02 8.60 12.24
N ALA A 561 6.19 8.94 13.49
CA ALA A 561 5.10 9.42 14.34
C ALA A 561 4.96 10.94 14.24
N SER A 562 3.71 11.41 14.29
CA SER A 562 3.34 12.83 14.37
C SER A 562 2.32 13.07 15.49
N ALA A 563 1.97 14.34 15.72
CA ALA A 563 0.89 14.70 16.65
C ALA A 563 -0.49 14.17 16.21
N GLU A 564 -0.62 13.76 14.94
CA GLU A 564 -1.87 13.28 14.35
C GLU A 564 -1.95 11.76 14.31
N GLY A 565 -0.84 11.07 14.54
CA GLY A 565 -0.74 9.61 14.51
C GLY A 565 0.49 9.11 13.79
N LEU A 566 0.36 7.97 13.11
CA LEU A 566 1.42 7.34 12.34
C LEU A 566 1.36 7.83 10.89
N VAL A 567 2.46 8.34 10.39
CA VAL A 567 2.58 8.93 9.04
C VAL A 567 3.53 8.09 8.21
N MET A 568 3.10 7.76 7.00
CA MET A 568 3.91 7.15 5.96
C MET A 568 4.04 8.13 4.79
N ASP A 569 5.24 8.56 4.50
CA ASP A 569 5.55 9.32 3.28
C ASP A 569 6.23 8.41 2.26
N GLN A 570 5.79 8.48 1.01
CA GLN A 570 6.40 7.80 -0.12
C GLN A 570 6.80 8.85 -1.15
N VAL A 571 8.07 8.87 -1.49
CA VAL A 571 8.63 9.72 -2.56
C VAL A 571 8.99 8.83 -3.74
N MET A 572 8.45 9.16 -4.90
CA MET A 572 8.77 8.51 -6.17
C MET A 572 9.44 9.55 -7.06
N GLU A 573 10.74 9.37 -7.32
CA GLU A 573 11.51 10.23 -8.20
C GLU A 573 11.29 9.79 -9.66
N LEU A 574 11.00 10.77 -10.51
CA LEU A 574 10.69 10.54 -11.91
C LEU A 574 11.98 10.61 -12.74
N ARG A 575 12.06 9.72 -13.71
CA ARG A 575 13.18 9.65 -14.67
C ARG A 575 13.19 10.82 -15.65
#